data_ce8858681f93532f0ae48cd9b1855fef
#
_entry.id   ce8858681f93532f0ae48cd9b1855fef
#
_cell.length_a   1.000
_cell.length_b   1.000
_cell.length_c   1.000
_cell.angle_alpha   90.00
_cell.angle_beta   90.00
_cell.angle_gamma   90.00
#
_symmetry.space_group_name_H-M   'P 1'
#
loop_
_entity.id
_entity.type
_entity.pdbx_description
1 polymer ?
#
loop_
_entity_poly.entity_id
_entity_poly.type
_entity_poly.pdbx_seq_one_letter_code
_entity_poly.pdbx_strand_id
1 'polypeptide(L)'
;MNKTSFSVKSALWLILLLLLPLQIIAAELGEAGKRLTALPGVSDVESLKSKHFQEKYVFFIKQQLDAKDAVKGNFEQRVILCHRGFSRPTVLVTEGYNANYGLREDYIEELSQIFNTNIVLVEYRYFDKSMPTPCNWDYLTVENSLYDLHNVNQTLHALYKGKWIATGISKGGQTTMFYRSYFPDDVDISVPYVAPLNRSVEDGRHEKFLQHKVSTKEHRKKVLDFQFLLFKRKSTLLPMFEEYCHKQHY
;
A
#
# COMPACT_ATOMS: atom_id res chain seq x y z
N MET A 1 -3.57 67.40 19.48
CA MET A 1 -3.71 66.39 18.39
C MET A 1 -2.33 66.07 17.85
N ASN A 2 -1.67 65.02 18.37
CA ASN A 2 -0.36 64.61 17.89
C ASN A 2 -0.54 63.61 16.72
N LYS A 3 -0.14 64.02 15.53
CA LYS A 3 -0.04 63.13 14.36
C LYS A 3 1.30 62.41 14.44
N THR A 4 1.28 61.13 14.76
CA THR A 4 2.45 60.21 14.61
C THR A 4 2.65 59.94 13.14
N SER A 5 3.66 60.56 12.51
CA SER A 5 4.08 60.24 11.14
C SER A 5 4.82 58.91 11.16
N PHE A 6 4.21 57.87 10.59
CA PHE A 6 4.88 56.60 10.31
C PHE A 6 5.93 56.84 9.21
N SER A 7 7.20 56.60 9.53
CA SER A 7 8.32 56.82 8.61
C SER A 7 8.28 55.74 7.49
N VAL A 8 8.40 56.18 6.24
CA VAL A 8 8.51 55.32 5.04
C VAL A 8 9.63 54.27 5.18
N LYS A 9 10.68 54.61 5.97
CA LYS A 9 11.79 53.65 6.26
C LYS A 9 11.34 52.45 7.10
N SER A 10 10.39 52.61 8.02
CA SER A 10 9.85 51.51 8.82
C SER A 10 8.97 50.55 8.00
N ALA A 11 8.27 51.09 6.99
CA ALA A 11 7.49 50.25 6.08
C ALA A 11 8.37 49.42 5.13
N LEU A 12 9.52 49.96 4.71
CA LEU A 12 10.48 49.21 3.86
C LEU A 12 11.10 48.02 4.59
N TRP A 13 11.39 48.14 5.88
CA TRP A 13 11.93 47.02 6.68
C TRP A 13 10.93 45.91 6.93
N LEU A 14 9.64 46.24 7.06
CA LEU A 14 8.55 45.25 7.17
C LEU A 14 8.33 44.48 5.87
N ILE A 15 8.46 45.13 4.70
CA ILE A 15 8.35 44.49 3.39
C ILE A 15 9.56 43.58 3.10
N LEU A 16 10.76 43.95 3.55
CA LEU A 16 11.95 43.12 3.38
C LEU A 16 11.91 41.85 4.23
N LEU A 17 11.25 41.87 5.40
CA LEU A 17 11.05 40.69 6.24
C LEU A 17 10.00 39.72 5.66
N LEU A 18 9.06 40.21 4.84
CA LEU A 18 8.05 39.40 4.14
C LEU A 18 8.59 38.72 2.87
N LEU A 19 9.78 39.14 2.37
CA LEU A 19 10.45 38.58 1.22
C LEU A 19 11.55 37.56 1.55
N LEU A 20 11.70 37.18 2.83
CA LEU A 20 12.51 36.02 3.16
C LEU A 20 11.80 34.81 2.55
N PRO A 21 12.43 34.10 1.56
CA PRO A 21 11.84 32.89 1.07
C PRO A 21 11.67 31.96 2.28
N LEU A 22 10.45 31.48 2.52
CA LEU A 22 10.26 30.30 3.35
C LEU A 22 11.05 29.20 2.64
N GLN A 23 12.30 29.03 3.03
CA GLN A 23 13.03 27.81 2.68
C GLN A 23 12.29 26.71 3.44
N ILE A 24 11.36 26.05 2.74
CA ILE A 24 10.92 24.72 3.14
C ILE A 24 12.21 23.89 3.09
N ILE A 25 12.83 23.70 4.25
CA ILE A 25 13.94 22.78 4.41
C ILE A 25 13.32 21.41 4.11
N ALA A 26 13.33 21.00 2.85
CA ALA A 26 13.08 19.62 2.51
C ALA A 26 14.08 18.81 3.35
N ALA A 27 13.58 17.91 4.19
CA ALA A 27 14.45 17.09 5.02
C ALA A 27 15.46 16.39 4.08
N GLU A 28 16.76 16.62 4.34
CA GLU A 28 17.81 16.06 3.50
C GLU A 28 17.69 14.54 3.52
N LEU A 29 17.61 13.92 2.35
CA LEU A 29 17.52 12.47 2.23
C LEU A 29 18.80 11.84 2.80
N GLY A 30 18.63 10.81 3.61
CA GLY A 30 19.74 9.97 4.06
C GLY A 30 20.35 9.16 2.91
N GLU A 31 21.32 8.33 3.23
CA GLU A 31 22.07 7.56 2.21
C GLU A 31 21.16 6.61 1.41
N ALA A 32 20.20 5.93 2.09
CA ALA A 32 19.27 5.06 1.40
C ALA A 32 18.33 5.85 0.47
N GLY A 33 17.85 7.01 0.91
CA GLY A 33 17.02 7.89 0.08
C GLY A 33 17.75 8.42 -1.14
N LYS A 34 19.01 8.85 -1.00
CA LYS A 34 19.87 9.30 -2.12
C LYS A 34 20.08 8.20 -3.15
N ARG A 35 20.37 6.99 -2.70
CA ARG A 35 20.52 5.82 -3.61
C ARG A 35 19.19 5.43 -4.26
N LEU A 36 18.09 5.50 -3.53
CA LEU A 36 16.75 5.20 -4.04
C LEU A 36 16.38 6.15 -5.18
N THR A 37 16.61 7.46 -5.01
CA THR A 37 16.35 8.48 -6.03
C THR A 37 17.16 8.27 -7.32
N ALA A 38 18.31 7.62 -7.23
CA ALA A 38 19.16 7.33 -8.39
C ALA A 38 18.73 6.08 -9.19
N LEU A 39 17.74 5.31 -8.70
CA LEU A 39 17.29 4.12 -9.40
C LEU A 39 16.39 4.48 -10.60
N PRO A 40 16.54 3.79 -11.73
CA PRO A 40 15.67 3.98 -12.88
C PRO A 40 14.21 3.69 -12.55
N GLY A 41 13.30 4.55 -12.99
CA GLY A 41 11.85 4.39 -12.80
C GLY A 41 11.36 4.72 -11.40
N VAL A 42 12.21 5.19 -10.50
CA VAL A 42 11.84 5.72 -9.18
C VAL A 42 11.58 7.22 -9.26
N SER A 43 10.51 7.68 -8.65
CA SER A 43 10.11 9.09 -8.59
C SER A 43 9.57 9.46 -7.19
N ASP A 44 9.48 10.76 -6.91
CA ASP A 44 8.82 11.36 -5.75
C ASP A 44 9.22 10.72 -4.41
N VAL A 45 10.52 10.63 -4.16
CA VAL A 45 11.07 10.05 -2.91
C VAL A 45 10.90 11.05 -1.78
N GLU A 46 10.02 10.74 -0.82
CA GLU A 46 9.74 11.55 0.35
C GLU A 46 10.14 10.82 1.64
N SER A 47 10.80 11.55 2.55
CA SER A 47 11.16 11.01 3.86
C SER A 47 9.95 10.96 4.78
N LEU A 48 9.77 9.84 5.48
CA LEU A 48 8.74 9.63 6.49
C LEU A 48 9.37 9.48 7.88
N LYS A 49 8.66 9.96 8.91
CA LYS A 49 9.02 9.68 10.29
C LYS A 49 8.82 8.21 10.62
N SER A 50 9.70 7.66 11.46
CA SER A 50 9.58 6.29 11.97
C SER A 50 10.09 6.17 13.40
N LYS A 51 9.39 5.38 14.21
CA LYS A 51 9.83 5.00 15.56
C LYS A 51 10.81 3.82 15.56
N HIS A 52 10.88 3.09 14.44
CA HIS A 52 11.58 1.81 14.38
C HIS A 52 12.75 1.78 13.38
N PHE A 53 12.82 2.74 12.46
CA PHE A 53 13.82 2.81 11.40
C PHE A 53 14.48 4.19 11.38
N GLN A 54 15.79 4.24 11.11
CA GLN A 54 16.50 5.51 10.97
C GLN A 54 16.10 6.25 9.70
N GLU A 55 15.84 5.48 8.64
CA GLU A 55 15.38 6.01 7.37
C GLU A 55 14.11 5.28 6.93
N LYS A 56 13.10 6.04 6.53
CA LYS A 56 11.84 5.54 5.98
C LYS A 56 11.39 6.47 4.86
N TYR A 57 10.92 5.89 3.78
CA TYR A 57 10.53 6.62 2.57
C TYR A 57 9.22 6.11 2.00
N VAL A 58 8.45 7.02 1.42
CA VAL A 58 7.43 6.71 0.42
C VAL A 58 7.95 7.22 -0.93
N PHE A 59 7.70 6.46 -2.00
CA PHE A 59 8.12 6.79 -3.34
C PHE A 59 7.25 6.07 -4.36
N PHE A 60 7.44 6.40 -5.63
CA PHE A 60 6.74 5.72 -6.70
C PHE A 60 7.70 4.96 -7.60
N ILE A 61 7.22 3.84 -8.14
CA ILE A 61 7.90 3.09 -9.19
C ILE A 61 7.01 3.06 -10.42
N LYS A 62 7.58 3.39 -11.57
CA LYS A 62 6.91 3.29 -12.86
C LYS A 62 6.63 1.83 -13.20
N GLN A 63 5.35 1.51 -13.43
CA GLN A 63 4.87 0.19 -13.79
C GLN A 63 4.22 0.20 -15.18
N GLN A 64 4.32 -0.89 -15.90
CA GLN A 64 3.55 -1.07 -17.13
C GLN A 64 2.08 -1.34 -16.79
N LEU A 65 1.17 -0.72 -17.53
CA LEU A 65 -0.26 -0.98 -17.39
C LEU A 65 -0.58 -2.44 -17.73
N ASP A 66 -0.03 -2.92 -18.84
CA ASP A 66 -0.04 -4.33 -19.24
C ASP A 66 1.39 -4.85 -19.30
N ALA A 67 1.72 -5.83 -18.49
CA ALA A 67 3.07 -6.41 -18.41
C ALA A 67 3.55 -7.05 -19.72
N LYS A 68 2.62 -7.42 -20.60
CA LYS A 68 2.90 -8.06 -21.90
C LYS A 68 2.90 -7.10 -23.08
N ASP A 69 2.41 -5.87 -22.89
CA ASP A 69 2.30 -4.88 -23.95
C ASP A 69 2.62 -3.47 -23.46
N ALA A 70 3.85 -3.08 -23.58
CA ALA A 70 4.34 -1.75 -23.16
C ALA A 70 3.67 -0.58 -23.89
N VAL A 71 3.02 -0.82 -25.05
CA VAL A 71 2.30 0.22 -25.81
C VAL A 71 1.03 0.67 -25.09
N LYS A 72 0.48 -0.15 -24.18
CA LYS A 72 -0.71 0.19 -23.38
C LYS A 72 -0.46 1.33 -22.37
N GLY A 73 0.79 1.70 -22.13
CA GLY A 73 1.16 2.79 -21.25
C GLY A 73 1.65 2.33 -19.87
N ASN A 74 1.79 3.31 -18.98
CA ASN A 74 2.38 3.10 -17.66
C ASN A 74 1.53 3.80 -16.59
N PHE A 75 1.77 3.46 -15.34
CA PHE A 75 1.28 4.17 -14.16
C PHE A 75 2.37 4.21 -13.08
N GLU A 76 2.15 5.03 -12.06
CA GLU A 76 3.04 5.13 -10.91
C GLU A 76 2.47 4.31 -9.76
N GLN A 77 3.26 3.38 -9.23
CA GLN A 77 2.86 2.54 -8.09
C GLN A 77 3.57 2.99 -6.83
N ARG A 78 2.80 3.23 -5.75
CA ARG A 78 3.34 3.63 -4.46
C ARG A 78 4.03 2.47 -3.76
N VAL A 79 5.23 2.74 -3.25
CA VAL A 79 6.03 1.81 -2.46
C VAL A 79 6.52 2.51 -1.19
N ILE A 80 6.58 1.79 -0.08
CA ILE A 80 7.13 2.28 1.18
C ILE A 80 8.36 1.44 1.52
N LEU A 81 9.48 2.12 1.74
CA LEU A 81 10.74 1.53 2.18
C LEU A 81 11.01 1.89 3.64
N CYS A 82 11.24 0.88 4.48
CA CYS A 82 11.81 1.08 5.80
C CYS A 82 13.23 0.50 5.82
N HIS A 83 14.23 1.37 5.90
CA HIS A 83 15.64 0.99 5.80
C HIS A 83 16.25 0.64 7.15
N ARG A 84 16.85 -0.54 7.24
CA ARG A 84 17.59 -1.04 8.40
C ARG A 84 19.10 -1.14 8.13
N GLY A 85 19.45 -1.34 6.87
CA GLY A 85 20.83 -1.45 6.40
C GLY A 85 20.96 -2.22 5.09
N PHE A 86 21.93 -1.83 4.24
CA PHE A 86 22.12 -2.41 2.91
C PHE A 86 22.50 -3.89 2.92
N SER A 87 23.17 -4.35 3.98
CA SER A 87 23.55 -5.77 4.16
C SER A 87 22.49 -6.61 4.86
N ARG A 88 21.39 -6.01 5.31
CA ARG A 88 20.33 -6.72 6.01
C ARG A 88 19.40 -7.43 5.01
N PRO A 89 18.76 -8.52 5.42
CA PRO A 89 17.70 -9.13 4.62
C PRO A 89 16.56 -8.13 4.40
N THR A 90 15.71 -8.39 3.42
CA THR A 90 14.57 -7.52 3.07
C THR A 90 13.27 -8.32 3.09
N VAL A 91 12.27 -7.81 3.80
CA VAL A 91 10.90 -8.31 3.73
C VAL A 91 10.15 -7.53 2.66
N LEU A 92 9.68 -8.24 1.64
CA LEU A 92 8.75 -7.74 0.63
C LEU A 92 7.32 -8.03 1.09
N VAL A 93 6.61 -6.99 1.49
CA VAL A 93 5.20 -7.12 1.88
C VAL A 93 4.34 -6.95 0.64
N THR A 94 3.69 -8.04 0.25
CA THR A 94 2.78 -8.08 -0.89
C THR A 94 1.37 -7.76 -0.40
N GLU A 95 0.78 -6.72 -0.96
CA GLU A 95 -0.56 -6.30 -0.59
C GLU A 95 -1.64 -6.92 -1.49
N GLY A 96 -2.88 -6.72 -1.07
CA GLY A 96 -4.06 -6.97 -1.89
C GLY A 96 -4.91 -5.71 -2.08
N TYR A 97 -4.54 -4.62 -1.39
CA TYR A 97 -5.32 -3.39 -1.26
C TYR A 97 -4.39 -2.18 -1.14
N ASN A 98 -4.87 -1.08 -0.48
CA ASN A 98 -4.03 0.07 -0.20
C ASN A 98 -2.98 -0.23 0.88
N ALA A 99 -1.90 0.57 0.91
CA ALA A 99 -0.79 0.45 1.85
C ALA A 99 -0.71 1.63 2.84
N ASN A 100 -1.82 2.34 3.12
CA ASN A 100 -1.83 3.55 3.95
C ASN A 100 -1.32 3.34 5.36
N TYR A 101 -1.54 2.15 5.94
CA TYR A 101 -1.05 1.81 7.26
C TYR A 101 0.49 1.83 7.35
N GLY A 102 1.17 1.58 6.24
CA GLY A 102 2.62 1.65 6.15
C GLY A 102 3.19 3.08 6.30
N LEU A 103 2.37 4.12 6.10
CA LEU A 103 2.80 5.51 6.27
C LEU A 103 2.96 5.92 7.75
N ARG A 104 2.31 5.21 8.68
CA ARG A 104 2.33 5.55 10.11
C ARG A 104 3.72 5.46 10.72
N GLU A 105 4.04 6.34 11.65
CA GLU A 105 5.35 6.37 12.33
C GLU A 105 5.67 5.07 13.10
N ASP A 106 4.63 4.39 13.59
CA ASP A 106 4.73 3.16 14.38
C ASP A 106 4.67 1.88 13.55
N TYR A 107 4.62 2.00 12.22
CA TYR A 107 4.58 0.82 11.34
C TYR A 107 5.85 -0.01 11.45
N ILE A 108 5.67 -1.29 11.68
CA ILE A 108 6.69 -2.33 11.63
C ILE A 108 6.04 -3.66 11.28
N GLU A 109 6.76 -4.50 10.52
CA GLU A 109 6.34 -5.84 10.14
C GLU A 109 6.90 -6.88 11.14
N GLU A 110 6.12 -7.91 11.47
CA GLU A 110 6.49 -8.94 12.43
C GLU A 110 7.83 -9.61 12.06
N LEU A 111 7.96 -10.05 10.81
CA LEU A 111 9.20 -10.68 10.33
C LEU A 111 10.39 -9.73 10.38
N SER A 112 10.18 -8.43 10.21
CA SER A 112 11.23 -7.44 10.34
C SER A 112 11.66 -7.26 11.80
N GLN A 113 10.76 -7.39 12.75
CA GLN A 113 11.12 -7.41 14.19
C GLN A 113 11.95 -8.63 14.53
N ILE A 114 11.53 -9.81 14.06
CA ILE A 114 12.18 -11.09 14.38
C ILE A 114 13.58 -11.18 13.75
N PHE A 115 13.71 -10.79 12.48
CA PHE A 115 14.94 -10.99 11.69
C PHE A 115 15.76 -9.72 11.47
N ASN A 116 15.32 -8.58 12.01
CA ASN A 116 16.00 -7.28 11.87
C ASN A 116 16.26 -6.91 10.42
N THR A 117 15.19 -6.90 9.60
CA THR A 117 15.24 -6.71 8.15
C THR A 117 14.85 -5.29 7.72
N ASN A 118 15.15 -4.94 6.46
CA ASN A 118 14.46 -3.87 5.76
C ASN A 118 13.01 -4.30 5.47
N ILE A 119 12.14 -3.33 5.16
CA ILE A 119 10.77 -3.59 4.68
C ILE A 119 10.57 -2.84 3.36
N VAL A 120 10.03 -3.53 2.38
CA VAL A 120 9.49 -2.99 1.13
C VAL A 120 8.01 -3.35 1.09
N LEU A 121 7.14 -2.39 1.32
CA LEU A 121 5.70 -2.56 1.28
C LEU A 121 5.18 -1.98 -0.03
N VAL A 122 4.52 -2.81 -0.84
CA VAL A 122 4.05 -2.45 -2.18
C VAL A 122 2.53 -2.33 -2.17
N GLU A 123 2.01 -1.14 -2.44
CA GLU A 123 0.57 -0.96 -2.62
C GLU A 123 0.09 -1.71 -3.86
N TYR A 124 -1.07 -2.37 -3.74
CA TYR A 124 -1.61 -3.11 -4.88
C TYR A 124 -2.09 -2.15 -5.97
N ARG A 125 -1.85 -2.50 -7.27
CA ARG A 125 -2.34 -1.69 -8.40
C ARG A 125 -3.85 -1.42 -8.28
N TYR A 126 -4.30 -0.26 -8.75
CA TYR A 126 -5.70 0.22 -8.68
C TYR A 126 -6.20 0.57 -7.28
N PHE A 127 -5.32 0.72 -6.30
CA PHE A 127 -5.68 1.23 -4.98
C PHE A 127 -4.99 2.56 -4.70
N ASP A 128 -5.75 3.46 -4.08
CA ASP A 128 -5.35 4.80 -3.61
C ASP A 128 -4.39 5.53 -4.59
N LYS A 129 -3.11 5.66 -4.26
CA LYS A 129 -2.12 6.37 -5.08
C LYS A 129 -1.58 5.55 -6.25
N SER A 130 -1.85 4.26 -6.26
CA SER A 130 -1.47 3.33 -7.34
C SER A 130 -2.58 3.15 -8.38
N MET A 131 -3.47 4.16 -8.52
CA MET A 131 -4.56 4.15 -9.50
C MET A 131 -4.06 4.69 -10.86
N PRO A 132 -4.13 3.89 -11.94
CA PRO A 132 -3.80 4.37 -13.29
C PRO A 132 -4.76 5.48 -13.76
N THR A 133 -4.23 6.44 -14.51
CA THR A 133 -5.03 7.49 -15.13
C THR A 133 -4.69 7.59 -16.63
N PRO A 134 -5.64 7.38 -17.54
CA PRO A 134 -7.05 7.01 -17.31
C PRO A 134 -7.19 5.61 -16.74
N CYS A 135 -8.25 5.38 -15.93
CA CYS A 135 -8.53 4.09 -15.34
C CYS A 135 -9.16 3.15 -16.38
N ASN A 136 -8.54 1.99 -16.60
CA ASN A 136 -9.12 0.86 -17.34
C ASN A 136 -8.97 -0.40 -16.51
N TRP A 137 -10.09 -0.95 -16.06
CA TRP A 137 -10.15 -2.13 -15.16
C TRP A 137 -9.69 -3.43 -15.80
N ASP A 138 -9.58 -3.52 -17.13
CA ASP A 138 -9.12 -4.73 -17.85
C ASP A 138 -7.69 -5.13 -17.42
N TYR A 139 -6.90 -4.18 -16.96
CA TYR A 139 -5.52 -4.41 -16.50
C TYR A 139 -5.39 -4.72 -15.01
N LEU A 140 -6.50 -4.68 -14.23
CA LEU A 140 -6.52 -5.16 -12.86
C LEU A 140 -6.55 -6.69 -12.85
N THR A 141 -5.46 -7.31 -13.25
CA THR A 141 -5.31 -8.77 -13.26
C THR A 141 -4.30 -9.23 -12.22
N VAL A 142 -4.45 -10.48 -11.78
CA VAL A 142 -3.45 -11.10 -10.88
C VAL A 142 -2.09 -11.10 -11.57
N GLU A 143 -2.02 -11.51 -12.82
CA GLU A 143 -0.75 -11.58 -13.56
C GLU A 143 -0.02 -10.24 -13.58
N ASN A 144 -0.70 -9.16 -13.98
CA ASN A 144 -0.09 -7.82 -13.98
C ASN A 144 0.41 -7.40 -12.59
N SER A 145 -0.32 -7.73 -11.52
CA SER A 145 0.11 -7.42 -10.16
C SER A 145 1.36 -8.20 -9.73
N LEU A 146 1.57 -9.39 -10.25
CA LEU A 146 2.79 -10.16 -10.00
C LEU A 146 3.99 -9.58 -10.74
N TYR A 147 3.80 -9.08 -11.96
CA TYR A 147 4.85 -8.34 -12.68
C TYR A 147 5.22 -7.03 -12.01
N ASP A 148 4.27 -6.33 -11.37
CA ASP A 148 4.57 -5.16 -10.55
C ASP A 148 5.55 -5.50 -9.42
N LEU A 149 5.26 -6.57 -8.67
CA LEU A 149 6.12 -7.02 -7.58
C LEU A 149 7.49 -7.45 -8.09
N HIS A 150 7.53 -8.14 -9.22
CA HIS A 150 8.78 -8.51 -9.89
C HIS A 150 9.62 -7.27 -10.23
N ASN A 151 9.02 -6.25 -10.86
CA ASN A 151 9.73 -5.02 -11.19
C ASN A 151 10.22 -4.28 -9.94
N VAL A 152 9.42 -4.19 -8.88
CA VAL A 152 9.84 -3.61 -7.59
C VAL A 152 11.02 -4.39 -7.01
N ASN A 153 10.94 -5.71 -7.00
CA ASN A 153 12.01 -6.58 -6.50
C ASN A 153 13.30 -6.36 -7.30
N GLN A 154 13.25 -6.46 -8.64
CA GLN A 154 14.42 -6.28 -9.50
C GLN A 154 15.04 -4.88 -9.33
N THR A 155 14.22 -3.84 -9.27
CA THR A 155 14.67 -2.46 -9.06
C THR A 155 15.43 -2.31 -7.74
N LEU A 156 14.87 -2.84 -6.64
CA LEU A 156 15.44 -2.68 -5.31
C LEU A 156 16.56 -3.68 -5.00
N HIS A 157 16.70 -4.76 -5.76
CA HIS A 157 17.89 -5.61 -5.71
C HIS A 157 19.18 -4.86 -6.04
N ALA A 158 19.11 -3.72 -6.74
CA ALA A 158 20.28 -2.85 -6.94
C ALA A 158 20.85 -2.34 -5.60
N LEU A 159 19.97 -2.12 -4.60
CA LEU A 159 20.35 -1.63 -3.27
C LEU A 159 20.54 -2.76 -2.24
N TYR A 160 19.70 -3.78 -2.29
CA TYR A 160 19.61 -4.82 -1.26
C TYR A 160 19.95 -6.20 -1.81
N LYS A 161 21.23 -6.59 -1.68
CA LYS A 161 21.78 -7.86 -2.18
C LYS A 161 21.59 -9.04 -1.21
N GLY A 162 21.06 -8.78 -0.01
CA GLY A 162 20.80 -9.80 0.98
C GLY A 162 19.63 -10.72 0.63
N LYS A 163 19.26 -11.58 1.57
CA LYS A 163 18.11 -12.48 1.43
C LYS A 163 16.78 -11.72 1.37
N TRP A 164 15.85 -12.19 0.55
CA TRP A 164 14.51 -11.63 0.41
C TRP A 164 13.46 -12.60 0.94
N ILE A 165 12.51 -12.06 1.69
CA ILE A 165 11.38 -12.79 2.28
C ILE A 165 10.10 -12.13 1.80
N ALA A 166 9.26 -12.82 1.03
CA ALA A 166 7.93 -12.32 0.69
C ALA A 166 6.92 -12.68 1.77
N THR A 167 6.05 -11.76 2.14
CA THR A 167 4.98 -11.99 3.11
C THR A 167 3.75 -11.15 2.76
N GLY A 168 2.60 -11.54 3.31
CA GLY A 168 1.36 -10.80 3.18
C GLY A 168 0.23 -11.51 3.92
N ILE A 169 -0.83 -10.77 4.23
CA ILE A 169 -1.96 -11.27 5.01
C ILE A 169 -3.20 -11.34 4.14
N SER A 170 -4.01 -12.39 4.27
CA SER A 170 -5.29 -12.58 3.57
C SER A 170 -5.09 -12.51 2.03
N LYS A 171 -5.68 -11.55 1.33
CA LYS A 171 -5.45 -11.34 -0.11
C LYS A 171 -3.96 -11.06 -0.40
N GLY A 172 -3.25 -10.33 0.46
CA GLY A 172 -1.79 -10.16 0.38
C GLY A 172 -1.06 -11.50 0.52
N GLY A 173 -1.49 -12.37 1.44
CA GLY A 173 -0.96 -13.74 1.55
C GLY A 173 -1.22 -14.58 0.29
N GLN A 174 -2.39 -14.46 -0.32
CA GLN A 174 -2.67 -15.08 -1.62
C GLN A 174 -1.73 -14.55 -2.70
N THR A 175 -1.49 -13.24 -2.74
CA THR A 175 -0.53 -12.60 -3.65
C THR A 175 0.88 -13.15 -3.43
N THR A 176 1.31 -13.34 -2.15
CA THR A 176 2.60 -13.97 -1.82
C THR A 176 2.74 -15.36 -2.44
N MET A 177 1.68 -16.21 -2.34
CA MET A 177 1.70 -17.56 -2.91
C MET A 177 1.80 -17.54 -4.43
N PHE A 178 1.00 -16.70 -5.09
CA PHE A 178 1.02 -16.56 -6.54
C PHE A 178 2.36 -15.98 -7.02
N TYR A 179 2.91 -14.99 -6.31
CA TYR A 179 4.19 -14.41 -6.62
C TYR A 179 5.31 -15.45 -6.57
N ARG A 180 5.37 -16.26 -5.52
CA ARG A 180 6.34 -17.35 -5.42
C ARG A 180 6.18 -18.40 -6.51
N SER A 181 4.94 -18.70 -6.91
CA SER A 181 4.68 -19.66 -8.00
C SER A 181 5.08 -19.14 -9.37
N TYR A 182 4.95 -17.83 -9.60
CA TYR A 182 5.18 -17.19 -10.89
C TYR A 182 6.63 -16.75 -11.08
N PHE A 183 7.26 -16.21 -10.02
CA PHE A 183 8.64 -15.76 -9.94
C PHE A 183 9.39 -16.48 -8.81
N PRO A 184 9.73 -17.75 -8.99
CA PRO A 184 10.28 -18.58 -7.92
C PRO A 184 11.64 -18.12 -7.39
N ASP A 185 12.41 -17.40 -8.22
CA ASP A 185 13.78 -16.99 -7.89
C ASP A 185 13.88 -15.56 -7.33
N ASP A 186 12.78 -14.80 -7.31
CA ASP A 186 12.79 -13.41 -6.83
C ASP A 186 13.00 -13.29 -5.32
N VAL A 187 12.57 -14.31 -4.56
CA VAL A 187 12.68 -14.32 -3.10
C VAL A 187 13.16 -15.68 -2.59
N ASP A 188 13.92 -15.69 -1.51
CA ASP A 188 14.42 -16.92 -0.91
C ASP A 188 13.33 -17.66 -0.12
N ILE A 189 12.48 -16.93 0.58
CA ILE A 189 11.46 -17.45 1.50
C ILE A 189 10.12 -16.78 1.22
N SER A 190 9.03 -17.53 1.38
CA SER A 190 7.67 -16.98 1.33
C SER A 190 6.91 -17.41 2.58
N VAL A 191 6.31 -16.42 3.27
CA VAL A 191 5.54 -16.60 4.51
C VAL A 191 4.15 -16.00 4.33
N PRO A 192 3.22 -16.69 3.67
CA PRO A 192 1.85 -16.22 3.50
C PRO A 192 1.03 -16.43 4.76
N TYR A 193 0.45 -15.36 5.32
CA TYR A 193 -0.44 -15.45 6.47
C TYR A 193 -1.90 -15.55 6.03
N VAL A 194 -2.63 -16.54 6.56
CA VAL A 194 -4.08 -16.77 6.36
C VAL A 194 -4.52 -16.56 4.90
N ALA A 195 -3.70 -17.04 3.99
CA ALA A 195 -3.85 -16.86 2.55
C ALA A 195 -5.01 -17.71 2.01
N PRO A 196 -6.10 -17.11 1.48
CA PRO A 196 -7.19 -17.89 0.93
C PRO A 196 -6.81 -18.45 -0.45
N LEU A 197 -7.05 -19.73 -0.66
CA LEU A 197 -6.93 -20.36 -1.98
C LEU A 197 -8.33 -20.62 -2.54
N ASN A 198 -8.90 -19.61 -3.18
CA ASN A 198 -10.21 -19.70 -3.82
C ASN A 198 -10.09 -20.36 -5.21
N ARG A 199 -11.05 -21.23 -5.53
CA ARG A 199 -11.11 -21.94 -6.82
C ARG A 199 -11.99 -21.22 -7.83
N SER A 200 -12.93 -20.41 -7.34
CA SER A 200 -13.87 -19.64 -8.13
C SER A 200 -14.48 -18.53 -7.27
N VAL A 201 -15.26 -17.63 -7.87
CA VAL A 201 -16.05 -16.63 -7.16
C VAL A 201 -17.03 -17.32 -6.21
N GLU A 202 -17.73 -18.33 -6.69
CA GLU A 202 -18.62 -19.19 -5.91
C GLU A 202 -17.87 -20.49 -5.54
N ASP A 203 -17.14 -20.45 -4.43
CA ASP A 203 -16.42 -21.63 -3.92
C ASP A 203 -17.29 -22.39 -2.92
N GLY A 204 -18.03 -23.38 -3.37
CA GLY A 204 -18.99 -24.16 -2.60
C GLY A 204 -18.44 -24.89 -1.35
N ARG A 205 -17.13 -24.82 -1.11
CA ARG A 205 -16.53 -25.34 0.13
C ARG A 205 -16.88 -24.45 1.32
N HIS A 206 -17.00 -23.13 1.09
CA HIS A 206 -17.30 -22.15 2.13
C HIS A 206 -18.70 -22.35 2.68
N GLU A 207 -19.71 -22.48 1.81
CA GLU A 207 -21.11 -22.67 2.19
C GLU A 207 -21.29 -23.94 3.02
N LYS A 208 -20.70 -25.06 2.56
CA LYS A 208 -20.75 -26.34 3.30
C LYS A 208 -20.11 -26.24 4.68
N PHE A 209 -18.98 -25.53 4.80
CA PHE A 209 -18.32 -25.30 6.07
C PHE A 209 -19.17 -24.44 7.01
N LEU A 210 -19.69 -23.32 6.52
CA LEU A 210 -20.55 -22.42 7.28
C LEU A 210 -21.85 -23.12 7.73
N GLN A 211 -22.48 -23.90 6.86
CA GLN A 211 -23.73 -24.60 7.15
C GLN A 211 -23.59 -25.75 8.15
N HIS A 212 -22.43 -26.43 8.19
CA HIS A 212 -22.31 -27.69 8.91
C HIS A 212 -21.24 -27.72 10.00
N LYS A 213 -20.22 -26.88 9.95
CA LYS A 213 -19.02 -26.97 10.81
C LYS A 213 -18.84 -25.79 11.76
N VAL A 214 -19.30 -24.60 11.39
CA VAL A 214 -19.10 -23.39 12.22
C VAL A 214 -20.07 -23.42 13.39
N SER A 215 -19.56 -23.26 14.63
CA SER A 215 -20.37 -23.11 15.85
C SER A 215 -21.38 -24.26 16.07
N THR A 216 -22.43 -24.02 16.83
CA THR A 216 -23.51 -24.99 17.08
C THR A 216 -24.60 -24.94 16.01
N LYS A 217 -25.37 -26.02 15.88
CA LYS A 217 -26.52 -26.06 14.96
C LYS A 217 -27.55 -24.95 15.28
N GLU A 218 -27.73 -24.68 16.55
CA GLU A 218 -28.65 -23.63 17.03
C GLU A 218 -28.16 -22.24 16.60
N HIS A 219 -26.89 -21.92 16.77
CA HIS A 219 -26.32 -20.63 16.35
C HIS A 219 -26.41 -20.46 14.83
N ARG A 220 -26.11 -21.48 14.06
CA ARG A 220 -26.26 -21.43 12.59
C ARG A 220 -27.71 -21.15 12.17
N LYS A 221 -28.67 -21.79 12.87
CA LYS A 221 -30.10 -21.52 12.64
C LYS A 221 -30.46 -20.07 12.95
N LYS A 222 -30.01 -19.50 14.08
CA LYS A 222 -30.26 -18.09 14.42
C LYS A 222 -29.73 -17.13 13.37
N VAL A 223 -28.52 -17.39 12.84
CA VAL A 223 -27.96 -16.58 11.75
C VAL A 223 -28.81 -16.67 10.49
N LEU A 224 -29.23 -17.87 10.09
CA LEU A 224 -30.08 -18.08 8.93
C LEU A 224 -31.44 -17.40 9.09
N ASP A 225 -32.08 -17.56 10.25
CA ASP A 225 -33.37 -16.92 10.58
C ASP A 225 -33.26 -15.39 10.50
N PHE A 226 -32.12 -14.82 10.96
CA PHE A 226 -31.86 -13.39 10.87
C PHE A 226 -31.69 -12.92 9.41
N GLN A 227 -30.95 -13.68 8.58
CA GLN A 227 -30.83 -13.38 7.14
C GLN A 227 -32.20 -13.36 6.45
N PHE A 228 -33.06 -14.36 6.72
CA PHE A 228 -34.41 -14.38 6.18
C PHE A 228 -35.26 -13.21 6.66
N LEU A 229 -35.10 -12.78 7.92
CA LEU A 229 -35.79 -11.60 8.45
C LEU A 229 -35.39 -10.33 7.72
N LEU A 230 -34.08 -10.14 7.44
CA LEU A 230 -33.58 -9.02 6.66
C LEU A 230 -34.18 -9.01 5.25
N PHE A 231 -34.17 -10.16 4.55
CA PHE A 231 -34.74 -10.26 3.21
C PHE A 231 -36.25 -9.98 3.19
N LYS A 232 -37.00 -10.46 4.17
CA LYS A 232 -38.43 -10.15 4.31
C LYS A 232 -38.69 -8.64 4.49
N ARG A 233 -37.75 -7.92 5.08
CA ARG A 233 -37.83 -6.46 5.29
C ARG A 233 -37.06 -5.63 4.28
N LYS A 234 -36.65 -6.22 3.15
CA LYS A 234 -35.82 -5.57 2.13
C LYS A 234 -36.41 -4.22 1.70
N SER A 235 -37.71 -4.15 1.42
CA SER A 235 -38.38 -2.92 0.99
C SER A 235 -38.26 -1.74 1.98
N THR A 236 -38.12 -2.03 3.28
CA THR A 236 -37.93 -1.04 4.33
C THR A 236 -36.45 -0.72 4.57
N LEU A 237 -35.60 -1.76 4.55
CA LEU A 237 -34.19 -1.63 4.92
C LEU A 237 -33.31 -1.10 3.79
N LEU A 238 -33.62 -1.43 2.54
CA LEU A 238 -32.80 -1.06 1.40
C LEU A 238 -32.69 0.47 1.24
N PRO A 239 -33.78 1.27 1.28
CA PRO A 239 -33.66 2.72 1.21
C PRO A 239 -32.84 3.34 2.34
N MET A 240 -32.96 2.79 3.56
CA MET A 240 -32.14 3.24 4.70
C MET A 240 -30.65 2.95 4.51
N PHE A 241 -30.34 1.80 3.91
CA PHE A 241 -28.96 1.43 3.59
C PHE A 241 -28.37 2.30 2.47
N GLU A 242 -29.15 2.57 1.43
CA GLU A 242 -28.76 3.47 0.33
C GLU A 242 -28.49 4.88 0.85
N GLU A 243 -29.37 5.43 1.71
CA GLU A 243 -29.15 6.72 2.36
C GLU A 243 -27.87 6.73 3.20
N TYR A 244 -27.60 5.67 3.94
CA TYR A 244 -26.35 5.53 4.70
C TYR A 244 -25.14 5.51 3.77
N CYS A 245 -25.17 4.74 2.69
CA CYS A 245 -24.07 4.70 1.72
C CYS A 245 -23.78 6.08 1.11
N HIS A 246 -24.80 6.80 0.69
CA HIS A 246 -24.65 8.17 0.19
C HIS A 246 -24.03 9.12 1.22
N LYS A 247 -24.42 9.03 2.50
CA LYS A 247 -23.83 9.84 3.58
C LYS A 247 -22.35 9.50 3.84
N GLN A 248 -21.94 8.28 3.54
CA GLN A 248 -20.55 7.82 3.70
C GLN A 248 -19.72 7.95 2.41
N HIS A 249 -20.30 8.53 1.34
CA HIS A 249 -19.65 8.71 0.03
C HIS A 249 -19.23 7.39 -0.64
N TYR A 250 -20.04 6.32 -0.48
CA TYR A 250 -19.93 5.06 -1.21
C TYR A 250 -20.77 5.08 -2.50
#